data_5e163359e52114ecc06941651df5405d
#
_entry.id   5e163359e52114ecc06941651df5405d
#
_cell.length_a   1.000
_cell.length_b   1.000
_cell.length_c   1.000
_cell.angle_alpha   90.00
_cell.angle_beta   90.00
_cell.angle_gamma   90.00
#
_symmetry.space_group_name_H-M   'P 1'
#
loop_
_entity.id
_entity.type
_entity.pdbx_description
1 polymer ?
#
loop_
_entity_poly.entity_id
_entity_poly.type
_entity_poly.pdbx_seq_one_letter_code
_entity_poly.pdbx_strand_id
1 'polypeptide(L)'
;MIEFEDVTKRYPDGTVAVDTLSLRIPSGQITVFVGPSGCGKTTSLRMINRTIERTAGTISIDGEDITGKDPVTLRRGIGYVIQHAGLFPHKTVVDNIATVPKLLGWDKRKTRDTAMELLERVGLDVKLAERYPAQLSGGQQQRVGVARALAADPAIMLMDEPFSAVDPIVRHQLQEELLRLQRDIGKTIVFVTHDIDEAIKLGDNVAVLRVGGKLAQFAPPAELLANPVDDFVRGFVGQDRGYRALTFVHPDELPVKPLPPELVLDDAGVPVGWRTDHEMLPIGAVFQQGDSLRAALDAVLTSPTGWGVCVGSDGKAVGVVDQVIVAEALRS
;
A
#
# COMPACT_ATOMS: atom_id res chain seq x y z
N MET A 1 -8.99 -16.73 -3.58
CA MET A 1 -7.98 -16.59 -4.66
C MET A 1 -8.67 -16.08 -5.93
N ILE A 2 -8.07 -15.14 -6.66
CA ILE A 2 -8.60 -14.64 -7.95
C ILE A 2 -7.65 -15.12 -9.04
N GLU A 3 -8.20 -15.74 -10.10
CA GLU A 3 -7.39 -16.22 -11.24
C GLU A 3 -7.86 -15.59 -12.53
N PHE A 4 -6.90 -15.17 -13.33
CA PHE A 4 -7.07 -14.76 -14.73
C PHE A 4 -6.44 -15.82 -15.62
N GLU A 5 -7.20 -16.34 -16.57
CA GLU A 5 -6.75 -17.32 -17.56
C GLU A 5 -7.01 -16.78 -18.97
N ASP A 6 -5.94 -16.38 -19.65
CA ASP A 6 -5.92 -15.82 -21.01
C ASP A 6 -6.94 -14.71 -21.26
N VAL A 7 -7.11 -13.85 -20.26
CA VAL A 7 -8.14 -12.81 -20.26
C VAL A 7 -7.79 -11.72 -21.25
N THR A 8 -8.72 -11.45 -22.14
CA THR A 8 -8.60 -10.39 -23.16
C THR A 8 -9.78 -9.43 -23.07
N LYS A 9 -9.47 -8.14 -23.17
CA LYS A 9 -10.48 -7.08 -23.37
C LYS A 9 -10.17 -6.28 -24.61
N ARG A 10 -11.06 -6.39 -25.59
CA ARG A 10 -11.08 -5.58 -26.81
C ARG A 10 -12.34 -4.72 -26.81
N TYR A 11 -12.17 -3.44 -27.05
CA TYR A 11 -13.28 -2.50 -27.21
C TYR A 11 -13.83 -2.50 -28.66
N PRO A 12 -15.04 -1.97 -28.91
CA PRO A 12 -15.65 -1.95 -30.25
C PRO A 12 -14.85 -1.15 -31.30
N ASP A 13 -14.05 -0.17 -30.86
CA ASP A 13 -13.15 0.63 -31.69
C ASP A 13 -11.87 -0.12 -32.12
N GLY A 14 -11.73 -1.38 -31.69
CA GLY A 14 -10.57 -2.23 -31.98
C GLY A 14 -9.45 -2.13 -30.93
N THR A 15 -9.54 -1.20 -29.98
CA THR A 15 -8.51 -1.03 -28.91
C THR A 15 -8.44 -2.26 -28.03
N VAL A 16 -7.26 -2.84 -27.89
CA VAL A 16 -6.98 -3.95 -26.98
C VAL A 16 -6.42 -3.37 -25.68
N ALA A 17 -7.25 -3.32 -24.64
CA ALA A 17 -6.86 -2.81 -23.34
C ALA A 17 -6.17 -3.85 -22.47
N VAL A 18 -6.52 -5.13 -22.64
CA VAL A 18 -5.89 -6.28 -21.97
C VAL A 18 -5.77 -7.40 -23.00
N ASP A 19 -4.58 -7.95 -23.13
CA ASP A 19 -4.26 -8.98 -24.11
C ASP A 19 -3.66 -10.22 -23.44
N THR A 20 -4.46 -11.30 -23.39
CA THR A 20 -4.08 -12.63 -22.91
C THR A 20 -3.43 -12.61 -21.52
N LEU A 21 -4.06 -11.87 -20.59
CA LEU A 21 -3.57 -11.75 -19.21
C LEU A 21 -3.85 -13.03 -18.43
N SER A 22 -2.80 -13.68 -17.93
CA SER A 22 -2.87 -14.83 -17.04
C SER A 22 -2.07 -14.56 -15.77
N LEU A 23 -2.72 -14.57 -14.60
CA LEU A 23 -2.07 -14.46 -13.30
C LEU A 23 -2.98 -14.98 -12.18
N ARG A 24 -2.37 -15.36 -11.05
CA ARG A 24 -3.06 -15.77 -9.84
C ARG A 24 -2.81 -14.77 -8.71
N ILE A 25 -3.89 -14.26 -8.13
CA ILE A 25 -3.86 -13.32 -7.01
C ILE A 25 -4.13 -14.12 -5.73
N PRO A 26 -3.16 -14.23 -4.81
CA PRO A 26 -3.31 -14.97 -3.58
C PRO A 26 -4.38 -14.38 -2.66
N SER A 27 -5.08 -15.23 -1.91
CA SER A 27 -6.03 -14.79 -0.88
C SER A 27 -5.30 -14.19 0.32
N GLY A 28 -5.92 -13.20 0.95
CA GLY A 28 -5.41 -12.59 2.19
C GLY A 28 -4.19 -11.68 2.01
N GLN A 29 -3.80 -11.38 0.77
CA GLN A 29 -2.64 -10.57 0.42
C GLN A 29 -3.04 -9.33 -0.38
N ILE A 30 -2.14 -8.34 -0.41
CA ILE A 30 -2.22 -7.18 -1.31
C ILE A 30 -1.48 -7.51 -2.60
N THR A 31 -2.20 -7.55 -3.71
CA THR A 31 -1.60 -7.60 -5.05
C THR A 31 -1.74 -6.25 -5.72
N VAL A 32 -0.62 -5.66 -6.14
CA VAL A 32 -0.59 -4.35 -6.78
C VAL A 32 -0.41 -4.49 -8.28
N PHE A 33 -1.31 -3.89 -9.06
CA PHE A 33 -1.15 -3.72 -10.51
C PHE A 33 -0.50 -2.38 -10.78
N VAL A 34 0.66 -2.39 -11.41
CA VAL A 34 1.45 -1.20 -11.72
C VAL A 34 1.88 -1.21 -13.18
N GLY A 35 2.16 -0.03 -13.74
CA GLY A 35 2.57 0.13 -15.12
C GLY A 35 2.20 1.50 -15.70
N PRO A 36 2.62 1.84 -16.91
CA PRO A 36 2.37 3.12 -17.53
C PRO A 36 0.87 3.42 -17.70
N SER A 37 0.52 4.69 -17.91
CA SER A 37 -0.85 5.09 -18.22
C SER A 37 -1.38 4.34 -19.44
N GLY A 38 -2.66 3.93 -19.37
CA GLY A 38 -3.31 3.20 -20.47
C GLY A 38 -2.90 1.73 -20.63
N CYS A 39 -2.06 1.18 -19.73
CA CYS A 39 -1.66 -0.23 -19.84
C CYS A 39 -2.73 -1.25 -19.39
N GLY A 40 -3.94 -0.84 -19.06
CA GLY A 40 -5.04 -1.77 -18.76
C GLY A 40 -5.27 -2.10 -17.28
N LYS A 41 -4.55 -1.50 -16.32
CA LYS A 41 -4.71 -1.75 -14.87
C LYS A 41 -6.15 -1.63 -14.37
N THR A 42 -6.73 -0.45 -14.54
CA THR A 42 -8.12 -0.17 -14.17
C THR A 42 -9.11 -1.07 -14.91
N THR A 43 -8.85 -1.38 -16.20
CA THR A 43 -9.69 -2.31 -16.97
C THR A 43 -9.63 -3.72 -16.37
N SER A 44 -8.45 -4.22 -16.03
CA SER A 44 -8.27 -5.52 -15.37
C SER A 44 -8.97 -5.56 -14.01
N LEU A 45 -8.82 -4.51 -13.21
CA LEU A 45 -9.51 -4.38 -11.92
C LEU A 45 -11.03 -4.42 -12.09
N ARG A 46 -11.58 -3.67 -13.06
CA ARG A 46 -13.02 -3.58 -13.32
C ARG A 46 -13.62 -4.83 -13.95
N MET A 47 -12.81 -5.70 -14.53
CA MET A 47 -13.26 -7.01 -14.98
C MET A 47 -13.50 -7.98 -13.81
N ILE A 48 -12.79 -7.87 -12.69
CA ILE A 48 -13.01 -8.70 -11.49
C ILE A 48 -14.44 -8.52 -10.93
N ASN A 49 -14.94 -7.28 -10.88
CA ASN A 49 -16.30 -7.00 -10.40
C ASN A 49 -17.36 -6.92 -11.54
N ARG A 50 -16.97 -7.31 -12.75
CA ARG A 50 -17.84 -7.28 -13.94
C ARG A 50 -18.47 -5.92 -14.21
N THR A 51 -17.80 -4.82 -13.84
CA THR A 51 -18.18 -3.47 -14.31
C THR A 51 -17.79 -3.32 -15.78
N ILE A 52 -16.74 -4.02 -16.21
CA ILE A 52 -16.35 -4.21 -17.61
C ILE A 52 -16.36 -5.71 -17.89
N GLU A 53 -17.06 -6.12 -18.97
CA GLU A 53 -17.05 -7.52 -19.38
C GLU A 53 -15.79 -7.81 -20.22
N ARG A 54 -15.18 -8.97 -19.97
CA ARG A 54 -14.09 -9.50 -20.80
C ARG A 54 -14.58 -9.86 -22.20
N THR A 55 -13.67 -9.90 -23.17
CA THR A 55 -13.97 -10.36 -24.54
C THR A 55 -13.64 -11.83 -24.72
N ALA A 56 -12.59 -12.33 -24.04
CA ALA A 56 -12.17 -13.75 -24.04
C ALA A 56 -11.46 -14.09 -22.74
N GLY A 57 -11.19 -15.39 -22.54
CA GLY A 57 -10.55 -15.92 -21.35
C GLY A 57 -11.52 -16.11 -20.19
N THR A 58 -11.00 -16.44 -19.00
CA THR A 58 -11.80 -16.72 -17.80
C THR A 58 -11.26 -15.94 -16.61
N ILE A 59 -12.14 -15.38 -15.78
CA ILE A 59 -11.82 -14.88 -14.45
C ILE A 59 -12.60 -15.71 -13.44
N SER A 60 -11.89 -16.30 -12.50
CA SER A 60 -12.51 -17.07 -11.41
C SER A 60 -12.17 -16.48 -10.04
N ILE A 61 -13.08 -16.65 -9.09
CA ILE A 61 -12.90 -16.35 -7.68
C ILE A 61 -13.14 -17.64 -6.90
N ASP A 62 -12.13 -18.10 -6.18
CA ASP A 62 -12.13 -19.34 -5.42
C ASP A 62 -12.55 -20.56 -6.27
N GLY A 63 -12.06 -20.59 -7.53
CA GLY A 63 -12.32 -21.66 -8.50
C GLY A 63 -13.65 -21.53 -9.26
N GLU A 64 -14.49 -20.56 -8.95
CA GLU A 64 -15.78 -20.34 -9.64
C GLU A 64 -15.68 -19.23 -10.68
N ASP A 65 -16.01 -19.50 -11.95
CA ASP A 65 -16.10 -18.46 -12.99
C ASP A 65 -17.14 -17.40 -12.61
N ILE A 66 -16.69 -16.14 -12.53
CA ILE A 66 -17.56 -15.01 -12.18
C ILE A 66 -18.69 -14.76 -13.18
N THR A 67 -18.57 -15.26 -14.41
CA THR A 67 -19.61 -15.07 -15.46
C THR A 67 -20.92 -15.76 -15.11
N GLY A 68 -20.84 -16.89 -14.38
CA GLY A 68 -22.03 -17.62 -13.90
C GLY A 68 -22.77 -16.93 -12.76
N LYS A 69 -22.16 -15.91 -12.11
CA LYS A 69 -22.77 -15.20 -10.99
C LYS A 69 -23.63 -14.03 -11.47
N ASP A 70 -24.70 -13.75 -10.75
CA ASP A 70 -25.44 -12.52 -10.94
C ASP A 70 -24.53 -11.30 -10.65
N PRO A 71 -24.39 -10.34 -11.61
CA PRO A 71 -23.46 -9.22 -11.44
C PRO A 71 -23.74 -8.33 -10.22
N VAL A 72 -25.00 -8.21 -9.81
CA VAL A 72 -25.39 -7.39 -8.65
C VAL A 72 -24.93 -8.07 -7.36
N THR A 73 -25.16 -9.38 -7.27
CA THR A 73 -24.73 -10.21 -6.13
C THR A 73 -23.20 -10.23 -6.02
N LEU A 74 -22.49 -10.42 -7.13
CA LEU A 74 -21.03 -10.37 -7.18
C LEU A 74 -20.50 -9.05 -6.64
N ARG A 75 -21.01 -7.90 -7.15
CA ARG A 75 -20.56 -6.56 -6.74
C ARG A 75 -20.86 -6.24 -5.29
N ARG A 76 -21.95 -6.76 -4.72
CA ARG A 76 -22.27 -6.58 -3.29
C ARG A 76 -21.32 -7.33 -2.37
N GLY A 77 -20.70 -8.41 -2.86
CA GLY A 77 -19.68 -9.18 -2.14
C GLY A 77 -18.26 -8.65 -2.28
N ILE A 78 -18.03 -7.61 -3.09
CA ILE A 78 -16.71 -7.02 -3.35
C ILE A 78 -16.70 -5.57 -2.88
N GLY A 79 -15.76 -5.22 -2.01
CA GLY A 79 -15.50 -3.83 -1.63
C GLY A 79 -14.81 -3.09 -2.78
N TYR A 80 -15.30 -1.90 -3.13
CA TYR A 80 -14.69 -1.12 -4.21
C TYR A 80 -14.41 0.32 -3.81
N VAL A 81 -13.13 0.69 -3.84
CA VAL A 81 -12.63 2.05 -3.59
C VAL A 81 -12.21 2.64 -4.93
N ILE A 82 -12.87 3.70 -5.36
CA ILE A 82 -12.57 4.41 -6.61
C ILE A 82 -11.68 5.63 -6.36
N GLN A 83 -11.00 6.10 -7.40
CA GLN A 83 -9.98 7.14 -7.40
C GLN A 83 -10.38 8.43 -6.63
N HIS A 84 -11.62 8.86 -6.67
CA HIS A 84 -12.12 10.07 -6.01
C HIS A 84 -13.09 9.78 -4.86
N ALA A 85 -12.86 8.74 -4.06
CA ALA A 85 -13.73 8.26 -2.98
C ALA A 85 -15.19 7.98 -3.41
N GLY A 86 -15.75 8.70 -4.38
CA GLY A 86 -17.08 8.50 -4.95
C GLY A 86 -18.20 8.50 -3.90
N LEU A 87 -18.10 9.36 -2.89
CA LEU A 87 -19.12 9.48 -1.87
C LEU A 87 -20.39 10.14 -2.43
N PHE A 88 -21.53 9.70 -1.92
CA PHE A 88 -22.80 10.32 -2.23
C PHE A 88 -22.89 11.70 -1.55
N PRO A 89 -22.90 12.82 -2.28
CA PRO A 89 -22.78 14.16 -1.68
C PRO A 89 -23.99 14.55 -0.83
N HIS A 90 -25.15 13.94 -1.09
CA HIS A 90 -26.41 14.15 -0.37
C HIS A 90 -26.60 13.22 0.83
N LYS A 91 -25.66 12.34 1.12
CA LYS A 91 -25.67 11.45 2.28
C LYS A 91 -24.62 11.88 3.29
N THR A 92 -24.91 11.68 4.56
CA THR A 92 -23.94 11.86 5.64
C THR A 92 -22.81 10.83 5.53
N VAL A 93 -21.73 10.99 6.30
CA VAL A 93 -20.63 10.03 6.40
C VAL A 93 -21.14 8.64 6.79
N VAL A 94 -21.91 8.56 7.87
CA VAL A 94 -22.46 7.28 8.36
C VAL A 94 -23.40 6.64 7.33
N ASP A 95 -24.19 7.44 6.60
CA ASP A 95 -25.07 6.93 5.54
C ASP A 95 -24.33 6.48 4.29
N ASN A 96 -23.19 7.11 3.98
CA ASN A 96 -22.28 6.64 2.94
C ASN A 96 -21.74 5.26 3.27
N ILE A 97 -21.19 5.07 4.48
CA ILE A 97 -20.65 3.78 4.94
C ILE A 97 -21.76 2.72 4.96
N ALA A 98 -22.92 3.05 5.48
CA ALA A 98 -24.09 2.17 5.59
C ALA A 98 -24.72 1.74 4.25
N THR A 99 -24.24 2.24 3.11
CA THR A 99 -24.92 2.05 1.82
C THR A 99 -25.05 0.56 1.43
N VAL A 100 -23.96 -0.21 1.46
CA VAL A 100 -23.99 -1.63 1.05
C VAL A 100 -24.73 -2.50 2.07
N PRO A 101 -24.51 -2.39 3.39
CA PRO A 101 -25.34 -3.08 4.39
C PRO A 101 -26.84 -2.86 4.22
N LYS A 102 -27.27 -1.61 3.94
CA LYS A 102 -28.70 -1.29 3.66
C LYS A 102 -29.19 -2.03 2.42
N LEU A 103 -28.40 -2.11 1.36
CA LEU A 103 -28.76 -2.86 0.12
C LEU A 103 -28.82 -4.37 0.34
N LEU A 104 -28.10 -4.88 1.34
CA LEU A 104 -28.15 -6.28 1.76
C LEU A 104 -29.28 -6.59 2.74
N GLY A 105 -30.08 -5.58 3.13
CA GLY A 105 -31.21 -5.74 4.04
C GLY A 105 -30.83 -5.93 5.50
N TRP A 106 -29.64 -5.47 5.91
CA TRP A 106 -29.22 -5.55 7.31
C TRP A 106 -30.14 -4.74 8.21
N ASP A 107 -30.30 -5.18 9.45
CA ASP A 107 -30.99 -4.41 10.47
C ASP A 107 -30.41 -3.01 10.63
N LYS A 108 -31.28 -2.01 10.89
CA LYS A 108 -30.89 -0.61 10.97
C LYS A 108 -29.88 -0.33 12.08
N ARG A 109 -30.07 -0.96 13.26
CA ARG A 109 -29.18 -0.77 14.40
C ARG A 109 -27.81 -1.38 14.09
N LYS A 110 -27.78 -2.64 13.66
CA LYS A 110 -26.54 -3.31 13.25
C LYS A 110 -25.79 -2.50 12.18
N THR A 111 -26.50 -2.02 11.17
CA THR A 111 -25.92 -1.20 10.08
C THR A 111 -25.25 0.06 10.60
N ARG A 112 -25.92 0.78 11.52
CA ARG A 112 -25.37 2.00 12.13
C ARG A 112 -24.19 1.70 13.03
N ASP A 113 -24.30 0.70 13.89
CA ASP A 113 -23.23 0.30 14.81
C ASP A 113 -21.97 -0.11 14.02
N THR A 114 -22.11 -0.94 12.97
CA THR A 114 -21.00 -1.30 12.06
C THR A 114 -20.40 -0.07 11.37
N ALA A 115 -21.24 0.88 10.92
CA ALA A 115 -20.74 2.08 10.27
C ALA A 115 -19.94 2.98 11.22
N MET A 116 -20.36 3.09 12.47
CA MET A 116 -19.64 3.85 13.51
C MET A 116 -18.32 3.18 13.88
N GLU A 117 -18.31 1.85 14.09
CA GLU A 117 -17.10 1.07 14.34
C GLU A 117 -16.07 1.23 13.21
N LEU A 118 -16.51 1.13 11.94
CA LEU A 118 -15.64 1.29 10.79
C LEU A 118 -15.10 2.72 10.65
N LEU A 119 -15.88 3.73 11.03
CA LEU A 119 -15.43 5.12 11.05
C LEU A 119 -14.24 5.29 12.00
N GLU A 120 -14.30 4.73 13.21
CA GLU A 120 -13.19 4.73 14.17
C GLU A 120 -12.00 3.91 13.64
N ARG A 121 -12.27 2.73 13.07
CA ARG A 121 -11.26 1.80 12.57
C ARG A 121 -10.41 2.41 11.43
N VAL A 122 -10.99 3.31 10.62
CA VAL A 122 -10.24 4.07 9.60
C VAL A 122 -9.66 5.38 10.15
N GLY A 123 -9.57 5.55 11.47
CA GLY A 123 -8.94 6.69 12.13
C GLY A 123 -9.70 8.01 11.99
N LEU A 124 -11.03 7.96 11.90
CA LEU A 124 -11.88 9.15 11.86
C LEU A 124 -12.65 9.33 13.17
N ASP A 125 -12.72 10.59 13.65
CA ASP A 125 -13.53 10.93 14.84
C ASP A 125 -15.02 10.67 14.55
N VAL A 126 -15.70 10.00 15.46
CA VAL A 126 -17.15 9.71 15.41
C VAL A 126 -18.02 10.96 15.26
N LYS A 127 -17.52 12.12 15.68
CA LYS A 127 -18.19 13.42 15.48
C LYS A 127 -18.38 13.78 14.01
N LEU A 128 -17.65 13.13 13.11
CA LEU A 128 -17.79 13.31 11.67
C LEU A 128 -18.97 12.53 11.09
N ALA A 129 -19.58 11.61 11.82
CA ALA A 129 -20.61 10.69 11.32
C ALA A 129 -21.80 11.39 10.63
N GLU A 130 -22.23 12.51 11.18
CA GLU A 130 -23.38 13.28 10.65
C GLU A 130 -22.96 14.38 9.66
N ARG A 131 -21.67 14.53 9.34
CA ARG A 131 -21.19 15.47 8.31
C ARG A 131 -21.45 14.95 6.92
N TYR A 132 -21.46 15.88 5.97
CA TYR A 132 -21.55 15.59 4.53
C TYR A 132 -20.15 15.60 3.89
N PRO A 133 -19.95 14.91 2.76
CA PRO A 133 -18.65 14.86 2.08
C PRO A 133 -18.00 16.22 1.84
N ALA A 134 -18.78 17.25 1.47
CA ALA A 134 -18.26 18.60 1.24
C ALA A 134 -17.62 19.26 2.49
N GLN A 135 -17.87 18.72 3.67
CA GLN A 135 -17.35 19.22 4.95
C GLN A 135 -16.09 18.47 5.42
N LEU A 136 -15.57 17.57 4.57
CA LEU A 136 -14.41 16.70 4.84
C LEU A 136 -13.23 17.08 3.95
N SER A 137 -12.01 16.92 4.46
CA SER A 137 -10.80 16.94 3.64
C SER A 137 -10.77 15.76 2.65
N GLY A 138 -9.97 15.85 1.57
CA GLY A 138 -9.83 14.77 0.60
C GLY A 138 -9.39 13.45 1.23
N GLY A 139 -8.44 13.48 2.17
CA GLY A 139 -8.00 12.30 2.92
C GLY A 139 -9.11 11.71 3.81
N GLN A 140 -9.92 12.56 4.47
CA GLN A 140 -11.08 12.09 5.24
C GLN A 140 -12.13 11.45 4.33
N GLN A 141 -12.42 12.04 3.16
CA GLN A 141 -13.34 11.44 2.18
C GLN A 141 -12.84 10.07 1.72
N GLN A 142 -11.52 9.93 1.49
CA GLN A 142 -10.92 8.68 1.08
C GLN A 142 -11.07 7.59 2.16
N ARG A 143 -10.82 7.93 3.44
CA ARG A 143 -11.06 7.02 4.57
C ARG A 143 -12.52 6.58 4.68
N VAL A 144 -13.47 7.49 4.47
CA VAL A 144 -14.90 7.14 4.40
C VAL A 144 -15.18 6.19 3.23
N GLY A 145 -14.53 6.38 2.08
CA GLY A 145 -14.60 5.47 0.93
C GLY A 145 -14.10 4.06 1.26
N VAL A 146 -13.00 3.94 2.00
CA VAL A 146 -12.47 2.66 2.49
C VAL A 146 -13.44 2.02 3.49
N ALA A 147 -13.93 2.78 4.48
CA ALA A 147 -14.92 2.29 5.45
C ALA A 147 -16.20 1.78 4.76
N ARG A 148 -16.70 2.50 3.73
CA ARG A 148 -17.84 2.06 2.92
C ARG A 148 -17.58 0.75 2.19
N ALA A 149 -16.38 0.60 1.63
CA ALA A 149 -15.99 -0.64 0.93
C ALA A 149 -15.92 -1.85 1.88
N LEU A 150 -15.55 -1.63 3.14
CA LEU A 150 -15.49 -2.66 4.19
C LEU A 150 -16.84 -2.98 4.83
N ALA A 151 -17.84 -2.11 4.70
CA ALA A 151 -19.04 -2.14 5.52
C ALA A 151 -19.89 -3.42 5.41
N ALA A 152 -19.77 -4.15 4.31
CA ALA A 152 -20.44 -5.44 4.11
C ALA A 152 -19.53 -6.64 4.43
N ASP A 153 -18.37 -6.42 5.04
CA ASP A 153 -17.35 -7.42 5.34
C ASP A 153 -16.94 -8.28 4.12
N PRO A 154 -16.57 -7.64 2.99
CA PRO A 154 -16.23 -8.38 1.77
C PRO A 154 -14.94 -9.18 1.96
N ALA A 155 -14.83 -10.34 1.27
CA ALA A 155 -13.60 -11.12 1.21
C ALA A 155 -12.54 -10.47 0.31
N ILE A 156 -12.97 -9.69 -0.68
CA ILE A 156 -12.14 -9.05 -1.70
C ILE A 156 -12.38 -7.54 -1.69
N MET A 157 -11.29 -6.78 -1.76
CA MET A 157 -11.32 -5.33 -1.96
C MET A 157 -10.58 -4.95 -3.23
N LEU A 158 -11.20 -4.12 -4.04
CA LEU A 158 -10.60 -3.53 -5.23
C LEU A 158 -10.35 -2.04 -4.99
N MET A 159 -9.15 -1.57 -5.28
CA MET A 159 -8.75 -0.17 -5.06
C MET A 159 -8.14 0.41 -6.34
N ASP A 160 -8.81 1.40 -6.92
CA ASP A 160 -8.41 2.04 -8.18
C ASP A 160 -7.77 3.39 -7.89
N GLU A 161 -6.45 3.46 -7.84
CA GLU A 161 -5.64 4.66 -7.53
C GLU A 161 -6.13 5.45 -6.30
N PRO A 162 -6.34 4.81 -5.15
CA PRO A 162 -7.06 5.44 -4.03
C PRO A 162 -6.32 6.65 -3.42
N PHE A 163 -5.01 6.80 -3.64
CA PHE A 163 -4.21 7.87 -3.04
C PHE A 163 -3.75 8.93 -4.04
N SER A 164 -4.15 8.86 -5.32
CA SER A 164 -3.67 9.75 -6.38
C SER A 164 -4.04 11.23 -6.17
N ALA A 165 -5.17 11.50 -5.51
CA ALA A 165 -5.67 12.86 -5.26
C ALA A 165 -5.36 13.38 -3.84
N VAL A 166 -4.42 12.75 -3.12
CA VAL A 166 -4.09 13.09 -1.74
C VAL A 166 -2.67 13.67 -1.68
N ASP A 167 -2.47 14.68 -0.83
CA ASP A 167 -1.13 15.27 -0.62
C ASP A 167 -0.13 14.23 -0.06
N PRO A 168 1.20 14.42 -0.28
CA PRO A 168 2.20 13.40 0.05
C PRO A 168 2.24 12.99 1.52
N ILE A 169 2.03 13.93 2.46
CA ILE A 169 2.09 13.64 3.91
C ILE A 169 0.90 12.78 4.32
N VAL A 170 -0.31 13.18 3.91
CA VAL A 170 -1.53 12.44 4.19
C VAL A 170 -1.53 11.09 3.47
N ARG A 171 -0.99 11.02 2.24
CA ARG A 171 -0.82 9.77 1.49
C ARG A 171 -0.01 8.75 2.27
N HIS A 172 1.15 9.16 2.81
CA HIS A 172 1.99 8.27 3.62
C HIS A 172 1.21 7.70 4.83
N GLN A 173 0.47 8.55 5.56
CA GLN A 173 -0.35 8.12 6.69
C GLN A 173 -1.45 7.12 6.29
N LEU A 174 -2.13 7.37 5.15
CA LEU A 174 -3.16 6.48 4.62
C LEU A 174 -2.60 5.12 4.19
N GLN A 175 -1.40 5.08 3.64
CA GLN A 175 -0.70 3.84 3.29
C GLN A 175 -0.37 3.01 4.53
N GLU A 176 0.19 3.62 5.59
CA GLU A 176 0.46 2.94 6.87
C GLU A 176 -0.83 2.40 7.51
N GLU A 177 -1.90 3.20 7.45
CA GLU A 177 -3.22 2.76 7.93
C GLU A 177 -3.78 1.58 7.14
N LEU A 178 -3.63 1.59 5.81
CA LEU A 178 -4.05 0.48 4.96
C LEU A 178 -3.29 -0.81 5.29
N LEU A 179 -1.97 -0.72 5.47
CA LEU A 179 -1.14 -1.86 5.87
C LEU A 179 -1.52 -2.42 7.24
N ARG A 180 -1.78 -1.53 8.22
CA ARG A 180 -2.28 -1.94 9.54
C ARG A 180 -3.63 -2.62 9.44
N LEU A 181 -4.56 -1.99 8.74
CA LEU A 181 -5.90 -2.53 8.53
C LEU A 181 -5.86 -3.90 7.85
N GLN A 182 -5.01 -4.07 6.83
CA GLN A 182 -4.85 -5.33 6.12
C GLN A 182 -4.35 -6.45 7.04
N ARG A 183 -3.37 -6.18 7.89
CA ARG A 183 -2.88 -7.16 8.89
C ARG A 183 -3.98 -7.60 9.85
N ASP A 184 -4.84 -6.66 10.28
CA ASP A 184 -5.92 -6.92 11.24
C ASP A 184 -7.07 -7.73 10.63
N ILE A 185 -7.40 -7.48 9.34
CA ILE A 185 -8.60 -8.07 8.72
C ILE A 185 -8.30 -9.21 7.74
N GLY A 186 -7.05 -9.38 7.27
CA GLY A 186 -6.64 -10.46 6.38
C GLY A 186 -7.39 -10.54 5.05
N LYS A 187 -7.89 -9.41 4.49
CA LYS A 187 -8.64 -9.40 3.24
C LYS A 187 -7.74 -9.51 2.02
N THR A 188 -8.27 -10.06 0.92
CA THR A 188 -7.60 -10.01 -0.39
C THR A 188 -7.80 -8.62 -0.99
N ILE A 189 -6.71 -7.91 -1.26
CA ILE A 189 -6.76 -6.57 -1.84
C ILE A 189 -6.10 -6.59 -3.22
N VAL A 190 -6.81 -6.10 -4.24
CA VAL A 190 -6.23 -5.78 -5.55
C VAL A 190 -6.14 -4.27 -5.66
N PHE A 191 -4.93 -3.77 -5.72
CA PHE A 191 -4.61 -2.35 -5.68
C PHE A 191 -4.05 -1.90 -7.03
N VAL A 192 -4.54 -0.83 -7.59
CA VAL A 192 -4.02 -0.22 -8.83
C VAL A 192 -3.32 1.08 -8.50
N THR A 193 -2.11 1.25 -9.01
CA THR A 193 -1.38 2.51 -8.96
C THR A 193 -0.52 2.70 -10.21
N HIS A 194 -0.09 3.92 -10.47
CA HIS A 194 0.97 4.23 -11.45
C HIS A 194 2.32 4.50 -10.76
N ASP A 195 2.34 4.49 -9.43
CA ASP A 195 3.51 4.79 -8.60
C ASP A 195 4.19 3.48 -8.17
N ILE A 196 5.44 3.28 -8.59
CA ILE A 196 6.22 2.09 -8.24
C ILE A 196 6.57 2.07 -6.74
N ASP A 197 6.76 3.22 -6.10
CA ASP A 197 7.06 3.28 -4.67
C ASP A 197 5.85 2.83 -3.83
N GLU A 198 4.63 3.20 -4.26
CA GLU A 198 3.41 2.64 -3.66
C GLU A 198 3.33 1.11 -3.82
N ALA A 199 3.62 0.62 -5.04
CA ALA A 199 3.57 -0.82 -5.31
C ALA A 199 4.57 -1.61 -4.46
N ILE A 200 5.79 -1.09 -4.31
CA ILE A 200 6.84 -1.69 -3.49
C ILE A 200 6.48 -1.64 -2.00
N LYS A 201 5.90 -0.53 -1.53
CA LYS A 201 5.56 -0.33 -0.12
C LYS A 201 4.36 -1.16 0.32
N LEU A 202 3.34 -1.25 -0.52
CA LEU A 202 2.03 -1.81 -0.15
C LEU A 202 1.86 -3.27 -0.55
N GLY A 203 2.51 -3.71 -1.63
CA GLY A 203 2.26 -5.01 -2.23
C GLY A 203 2.98 -6.16 -1.54
N ASP A 204 2.26 -7.24 -1.24
CA ASP A 204 2.87 -8.55 -1.03
C ASP A 204 3.35 -9.10 -2.38
N ASN A 205 2.60 -8.81 -3.46
CA ASN A 205 2.94 -9.15 -4.84
C ASN A 205 2.68 -7.96 -5.77
N VAL A 206 3.53 -7.79 -6.77
CA VAL A 206 3.43 -6.73 -7.78
C VAL A 206 3.31 -7.34 -9.16
N ALA A 207 2.24 -6.98 -9.88
CA ALA A 207 2.03 -7.28 -11.30
C ALA A 207 2.40 -6.05 -12.14
N VAL A 208 3.55 -6.11 -12.80
CA VAL A 208 3.99 -5.06 -13.73
C VAL A 208 3.35 -5.31 -15.09
N LEU A 209 2.52 -4.37 -15.56
CA LEU A 209 1.81 -4.47 -16.82
C LEU A 209 2.43 -3.54 -17.89
N ARG A 210 2.56 -4.06 -19.11
CA ARG A 210 2.89 -3.30 -20.31
C ARG A 210 1.64 -2.73 -20.98
N VAL A 211 1.82 -1.77 -21.86
CA VAL A 211 0.76 -1.29 -22.75
C VAL A 211 0.07 -2.47 -23.45
N GLY A 212 -1.26 -2.46 -23.48
CA GLY A 212 -2.09 -3.56 -23.96
C GLY A 212 -2.39 -4.62 -22.89
N GLY A 213 -2.14 -4.35 -21.60
CA GLY A 213 -2.49 -5.22 -20.47
C GLY A 213 -1.73 -6.54 -20.43
N LYS A 214 -0.54 -6.58 -21.05
CA LYS A 214 0.33 -7.76 -20.99
C LYS A 214 1.13 -7.78 -19.70
N LEU A 215 1.12 -8.91 -19.01
CA LEU A 215 1.94 -9.12 -17.83
C LEU A 215 3.43 -9.16 -18.23
N ALA A 216 4.22 -8.25 -17.66
CA ALA A 216 5.67 -8.25 -17.81
C ALA A 216 6.35 -9.12 -16.75
N GLN A 217 5.97 -8.90 -15.48
CA GLN A 217 6.47 -9.68 -14.35
C GLN A 217 5.44 -9.68 -13.23
N PHE A 218 5.36 -10.79 -12.50
CA PHE A 218 4.58 -10.93 -11.28
C PHE A 218 5.48 -11.54 -10.21
N ALA A 219 5.79 -10.77 -9.18
CA ALA A 219 6.72 -11.19 -8.14
C ALA A 219 6.50 -10.36 -6.84
N PRO A 220 6.98 -10.84 -5.69
CA PRO A 220 7.15 -10.01 -4.50
C PRO A 220 8.08 -8.80 -4.80
N PRO A 221 7.90 -7.66 -4.10
CA PRO A 221 8.69 -6.45 -4.32
C PRO A 221 10.21 -6.66 -4.26
N ALA A 222 10.69 -7.45 -3.28
CA ALA A 222 12.12 -7.74 -3.15
C ALA A 222 12.69 -8.45 -4.40
N GLU A 223 11.97 -9.45 -4.91
CA GLU A 223 12.37 -10.18 -6.12
C GLU A 223 12.29 -9.28 -7.37
N LEU A 224 11.24 -8.46 -7.48
CA LEU A 224 11.08 -7.51 -8.59
C LEU A 224 12.26 -6.54 -8.68
N LEU A 225 12.76 -6.05 -7.54
CA LEU A 225 13.90 -5.14 -7.46
C LEU A 225 15.23 -5.84 -7.74
N ALA A 226 15.42 -7.07 -7.21
CA ALA A 226 16.64 -7.83 -7.38
C ALA A 226 16.79 -8.39 -8.81
N ASN A 227 15.72 -8.99 -9.34
CA ASN A 227 15.71 -9.77 -10.58
C ASN A 227 14.65 -9.27 -11.57
N PRO A 228 14.76 -8.04 -12.10
CA PRO A 228 13.86 -7.59 -13.17
C PRO A 228 14.06 -8.45 -14.42
N VAL A 229 12.95 -9.01 -14.95
CA VAL A 229 12.95 -10.00 -16.03
C VAL A 229 13.53 -9.48 -17.35
N ASP A 230 13.43 -8.17 -17.58
CA ASP A 230 13.91 -7.52 -18.80
C ASP A 230 14.15 -6.01 -18.60
N ASP A 231 14.59 -5.34 -19.67
CA ASP A 231 14.93 -3.91 -19.64
C ASP A 231 13.72 -3.00 -19.41
N PHE A 232 12.52 -3.42 -19.82
CA PHE A 232 11.30 -2.66 -19.53
C PHE A 232 11.02 -2.64 -18.04
N VAL A 233 11.03 -3.81 -17.38
CA VAL A 233 10.81 -3.89 -15.93
C VAL A 233 11.94 -3.17 -15.18
N ARG A 234 13.20 -3.38 -15.62
CA ARG A 234 14.37 -2.69 -15.03
C ARG A 234 14.25 -1.17 -15.13
N GLY A 235 13.83 -0.65 -16.27
CA GLY A 235 13.59 0.79 -16.46
C GLY A 235 12.40 1.30 -15.64
N PHE A 236 11.36 0.48 -15.50
CA PHE A 236 10.16 0.84 -14.75
C PHE A 236 10.39 0.91 -13.24
N VAL A 237 11.15 -0.04 -12.66
CA VAL A 237 11.50 -0.02 -11.22
C VAL A 237 12.55 1.05 -10.88
N GLY A 238 13.22 1.63 -11.89
CA GLY A 238 14.14 2.75 -11.74
C GLY A 238 15.59 2.37 -11.46
N GLN A 239 16.47 3.39 -11.54
CA GLN A 239 17.91 3.21 -11.31
C GLN A 239 18.26 3.10 -9.82
N ASP A 240 17.40 3.61 -8.94
CA ASP A 240 17.53 3.59 -7.48
C ASP A 240 17.01 2.30 -6.83
N ARG A 241 16.76 1.25 -7.64
CA ARG A 241 16.27 -0.06 -7.18
C ARG A 241 17.13 -0.67 -6.07
N GLY A 242 18.45 -0.48 -6.13
CA GLY A 242 19.36 -0.94 -5.06
C GLY A 242 19.07 -0.29 -3.71
N TYR A 243 18.82 1.02 -3.71
CA TYR A 243 18.42 1.75 -2.51
C TYR A 243 17.03 1.29 -1.99
N ARG A 244 16.08 1.09 -2.88
CA ARG A 244 14.75 0.55 -2.53
C ARG A 244 14.84 -0.87 -1.98
N ALA A 245 15.72 -1.71 -2.53
CA ALA A 245 15.92 -3.09 -2.08
C ALA A 245 16.38 -3.17 -0.61
N LEU A 246 17.10 -2.17 -0.10
CA LEU A 246 17.52 -2.08 1.30
C LEU A 246 16.35 -2.11 2.29
N THR A 247 15.13 -1.75 1.85
CA THR A 247 13.91 -1.81 2.67
C THR A 247 13.56 -3.25 3.06
N PHE A 248 13.96 -4.24 2.25
CA PHE A 248 13.64 -5.66 2.45
C PHE A 248 14.78 -6.45 3.08
N VAL A 249 15.92 -5.81 3.34
CA VAL A 249 17.06 -6.43 4.02
C VAL A 249 17.01 -6.04 5.48
N HIS A 250 16.71 -7.02 6.32
CA HIS A 250 16.63 -6.88 7.77
C HIS A 250 17.70 -7.80 8.38
N PRO A 251 18.89 -7.31 8.70
CA PRO A 251 19.89 -8.12 9.37
C PRO A 251 19.40 -8.47 10.78
N ASP A 252 19.58 -9.71 11.19
CA ASP A 252 19.23 -10.16 12.54
C ASP A 252 19.95 -9.31 13.59
N GLU A 253 21.22 -8.99 13.33
CA GLU A 253 22.04 -8.12 14.16
C GLU A 253 22.99 -7.31 13.26
N LEU A 254 22.84 -5.98 13.26
CA LEU A 254 23.76 -5.08 12.59
C LEU A 254 24.91 -4.73 13.56
N PRO A 255 26.20 -4.99 13.21
CA PRO A 255 27.31 -4.64 14.08
C PRO A 255 27.30 -3.13 14.36
N VAL A 256 27.30 -2.75 15.62
CA VAL A 256 27.39 -1.34 16.03
C VAL A 256 28.75 -1.06 16.66
N LYS A 257 29.28 0.13 16.42
CA LYS A 257 30.47 0.64 17.09
C LYS A 257 30.07 1.31 18.42
N PRO A 258 31.01 1.41 19.39
CA PRO A 258 30.78 2.16 20.63
C PRO A 258 30.33 3.58 20.35
N LEU A 259 29.61 4.16 21.31
CA LEU A 259 29.15 5.55 21.21
C LEU A 259 30.38 6.49 21.22
N PRO A 260 30.51 7.37 20.20
CA PRO A 260 31.61 8.32 20.15
C PRO A 260 31.40 9.45 21.17
N PRO A 261 32.47 10.09 21.68
CA PRO A 261 32.38 11.12 22.71
C PRO A 261 31.68 12.40 22.25
N GLU A 262 31.54 12.60 20.95
CA GLU A 262 30.85 13.71 20.32
C GLU A 262 29.32 13.56 20.37
N LEU A 263 28.83 12.34 20.57
CA LEU A 263 27.38 12.10 20.72
C LEU A 263 26.90 12.56 22.11
N VAL A 264 25.97 13.48 22.13
CA VAL A 264 25.37 14.01 23.34
C VAL A 264 24.09 13.26 23.65
N LEU A 265 24.03 12.73 24.88
CA LEU A 265 22.88 12.04 25.43
C LEU A 265 22.26 12.90 26.53
N ASP A 266 20.95 12.77 26.73
CA ASP A 266 20.27 13.31 27.91
C ASP A 266 20.49 12.41 29.16
N ASP A 267 19.89 12.80 30.29
CA ASP A 267 19.99 12.07 31.58
C ASP A 267 19.33 10.66 31.50
N ALA A 268 18.48 10.42 30.52
CA ALA A 268 17.84 9.12 30.28
C ALA A 268 18.66 8.23 29.32
N GLY A 269 19.72 8.77 28.68
CA GLY A 269 20.53 8.06 27.69
C GLY A 269 19.97 8.18 26.26
N VAL A 270 19.03 9.07 26.02
CA VAL A 270 18.45 9.33 24.69
C VAL A 270 19.36 10.28 23.91
N PRO A 271 19.66 9.99 22.62
CA PRO A 271 20.52 10.85 21.82
C PRO A 271 19.79 12.17 21.47
N VAL A 272 20.46 13.32 21.76
CA VAL A 272 19.89 14.67 21.55
C VAL A 272 20.63 15.48 20.51
N GLY A 273 21.89 15.15 20.18
CA GLY A 273 22.65 15.89 19.18
C GLY A 273 24.13 15.48 19.15
N TRP A 274 24.88 16.16 18.28
CA TRP A 274 26.31 15.99 18.10
C TRP A 274 27.05 17.24 18.55
N ARG A 275 28.06 17.09 19.39
CA ARG A 275 28.90 18.18 19.84
C ARG A 275 30.07 18.36 18.89
N THR A 276 30.22 19.57 18.37
CA THR A 276 31.42 20.01 17.63
C THR A 276 32.20 21.03 18.46
N ASP A 277 33.35 21.45 17.98
CA ASP A 277 34.17 22.49 18.64
C ASP A 277 33.46 23.86 18.76
N HIS A 278 32.39 24.07 17.98
CA HIS A 278 31.76 25.40 17.86
C HIS A 278 30.23 25.38 18.17
N GLU A 279 29.56 24.28 18.00
CA GLU A 279 28.09 24.20 18.13
C GLU A 279 27.57 22.79 18.40
N MET A 280 26.31 22.71 18.76
CA MET A 280 25.54 21.47 18.82
C MET A 280 24.75 21.28 17.53
N LEU A 281 24.99 20.16 16.85
CA LEU A 281 24.28 19.78 15.63
C LEU A 281 23.14 18.81 15.94
N PRO A 282 22.06 18.80 15.13
CA PRO A 282 20.94 17.89 15.33
C PRO A 282 21.36 16.41 15.19
N ILE A 283 20.61 15.51 15.83
CA ILE A 283 20.95 14.08 15.81
C ILE A 283 20.79 13.45 14.41
N GLY A 284 19.88 13.94 13.59
CA GLY A 284 19.44 13.28 12.36
C GLY A 284 18.42 12.16 12.64
N ALA A 285 18.24 11.27 11.68
CA ALA A 285 17.42 10.07 11.87
C ALA A 285 18.15 9.08 12.82
N VAL A 286 17.36 8.23 13.51
CA VAL A 286 17.87 7.11 14.31
C VAL A 286 17.21 5.83 13.82
N PHE A 287 17.80 4.65 14.11
CA PHE A 287 17.25 3.35 13.78
C PHE A 287 17.36 2.39 14.95
N GLN A 288 16.62 1.28 14.94
CA GLN A 288 16.68 0.21 15.94
C GLN A 288 17.32 -1.06 15.37
N GLN A 289 17.83 -1.92 16.22
CA GLN A 289 18.24 -3.28 15.80
C GLN A 289 17.01 -4.02 15.23
N GLY A 290 17.20 -4.70 14.09
CA GLY A 290 16.13 -5.37 13.36
C GLY A 290 15.38 -4.47 12.35
N ASP A 291 15.64 -3.16 12.36
CA ASP A 291 15.18 -2.28 11.29
C ASP A 291 15.85 -2.63 9.95
N SER A 292 15.24 -2.18 8.85
CA SER A 292 15.82 -2.39 7.52
C SER A 292 17.17 -1.68 7.34
N LEU A 293 18.03 -2.21 6.48
CA LEU A 293 19.28 -1.53 6.11
C LEU A 293 19.04 -0.14 5.54
N ARG A 294 17.86 0.12 4.96
CA ARG A 294 17.47 1.45 4.52
C ARG A 294 17.37 2.41 5.70
N ALA A 295 16.73 2.03 6.79
CA ALA A 295 16.63 2.87 7.99
C ALA A 295 18.01 3.18 8.59
N ALA A 296 18.90 2.19 8.66
CA ALA A 296 20.28 2.38 9.10
C ALA A 296 21.05 3.32 8.17
N LEU A 297 20.90 3.19 6.86
CA LEU A 297 21.54 4.08 5.88
C LEU A 297 20.98 5.50 5.96
N ASP A 298 19.68 5.67 6.11
CA ASP A 298 19.04 6.99 6.29
C ASP A 298 19.57 7.68 7.55
N ALA A 299 19.77 6.94 8.65
CA ALA A 299 20.37 7.46 9.87
C ALA A 299 21.81 7.96 9.62
N VAL A 300 22.61 7.23 8.86
CA VAL A 300 23.97 7.62 8.47
C VAL A 300 23.96 8.88 7.59
N LEU A 301 23.11 8.93 6.55
CA LEU A 301 23.07 10.00 5.56
C LEU A 301 22.50 11.31 6.11
N THR A 302 21.58 11.24 7.07
CA THR A 302 20.98 12.43 7.71
C THR A 302 21.77 12.95 8.89
N SER A 303 22.74 12.16 9.38
CA SER A 303 23.64 12.59 10.45
C SER A 303 24.70 13.55 9.93
N PRO A 304 24.95 14.71 10.61
CA PRO A 304 25.97 15.66 10.20
C PRO A 304 27.40 15.11 10.37
N THR A 305 27.57 14.02 11.12
CA THR A 305 28.89 13.38 11.36
C THR A 305 29.11 12.14 10.49
N GLY A 306 28.09 11.71 9.74
CA GLY A 306 28.13 10.43 8.99
C GLY A 306 28.04 9.19 9.87
N TRP A 307 27.67 9.33 11.15
CA TRP A 307 27.38 8.24 12.06
C TRP A 307 25.87 8.12 12.29
N GLY A 308 25.26 7.02 11.89
CA GLY A 308 23.87 6.70 12.20
C GLY A 308 23.74 6.13 13.61
N VAL A 309 22.87 6.70 14.44
CA VAL A 309 22.69 6.25 15.82
C VAL A 309 21.68 5.12 15.88
N CYS A 310 22.09 3.97 16.44
CA CYS A 310 21.23 2.87 16.81
C CYS A 310 20.67 3.11 18.21
N VAL A 311 19.35 2.97 18.37
CA VAL A 311 18.65 3.08 19.64
C VAL A 311 17.97 1.77 20.01
N GLY A 312 17.82 1.50 21.31
CA GLY A 312 17.02 0.40 21.82
C GLY A 312 15.51 0.71 21.74
N SER A 313 14.68 -0.28 22.09
CA SER A 313 13.22 -0.13 22.19
C SER A 313 12.77 0.91 23.23
N ASP A 314 13.65 1.27 24.17
CA ASP A 314 13.46 2.32 25.18
C ASP A 314 13.96 3.70 24.70
N GLY A 315 14.42 3.81 23.45
CA GLY A 315 14.92 5.05 22.84
C GLY A 315 16.36 5.41 23.22
N LYS A 316 17.04 4.63 24.05
CA LYS A 316 18.42 4.91 24.46
C LYS A 316 19.42 4.53 23.38
N ALA A 317 20.50 5.30 23.27
CA ALA A 317 21.57 4.99 22.33
C ALA A 317 22.31 3.70 22.73
N VAL A 318 22.43 2.77 21.77
CA VAL A 318 23.09 1.47 21.92
C VAL A 318 24.47 1.48 21.25
N GLY A 319 24.59 2.18 20.13
CA GLY A 319 25.81 2.27 19.35
C GLY A 319 25.62 3.12 18.10
N VAL A 320 26.63 3.14 17.25
CA VAL A 320 26.59 3.87 15.97
C VAL A 320 27.05 2.98 14.83
N VAL A 321 26.57 3.29 13.62
CA VAL A 321 27.00 2.65 12.37
C VAL A 321 27.51 3.70 11.38
N ASP A 322 28.34 3.29 10.45
CA ASP A 322 28.76 4.09 9.30
C ASP A 322 28.36 3.45 7.96
N GLN A 323 28.67 4.09 6.86
CA GLN A 323 28.37 3.58 5.52
C GLN A 323 29.04 2.24 5.23
N VAL A 324 30.22 1.98 5.82
CA VAL A 324 30.98 0.74 5.59
C VAL A 324 30.25 -0.44 6.20
N ILE A 325 29.78 -0.30 7.44
CA ILE A 325 29.01 -1.34 8.15
C ILE A 325 27.72 -1.68 7.36
N VAL A 326 26.99 -0.65 6.92
CA VAL A 326 25.77 -0.87 6.11
C VAL A 326 26.08 -1.55 4.77
N ALA A 327 27.18 -1.17 4.11
CA ALA A 327 27.59 -1.78 2.86
C ALA A 327 28.09 -3.23 3.00
N GLU A 328 28.72 -3.56 4.10
CA GLU A 328 29.16 -4.94 4.42
C GLU A 328 27.94 -5.84 4.70
N ALA A 329 26.98 -5.36 5.49
CA ALA A 329 25.75 -6.09 5.78
C ALA A 329 24.88 -6.35 4.55
N LEU A 330 25.03 -5.56 3.48
CA LEU A 330 24.35 -5.82 2.20
C LEU A 330 24.98 -7.00 1.42
N ARG A 331 26.22 -7.36 1.72
CA ARG A 331 26.96 -8.40 1.00
C ARG A 331 26.95 -9.75 1.72
N SER A 332 26.58 -9.76 3.00
CA SER A 332 26.40 -10.97 3.81
C SER A 332 25.04 -11.62 3.54
#